data_c1960954626c9d1b2839db4251565508
#
_entry.id   c1960954626c9d1b2839db4251565508
#
_cell.length_a   1.000
_cell.length_b   1.000
_cell.length_c   1.000
_cell.angle_alpha   90.00
_cell.angle_beta   90.00
_cell.angle_gamma   90.00
#
_symmetry.space_group_name_H-M   'P 1'
#
loop_
_entity.id
_entity.type
_entity.pdbx_description
1 polymer ?
#
loop_
_entity_poly.entity_id
_entity_poly.type
_entity_poly.pdbx_seq_one_letter_code
_entity_poly.pdbx_strand_id
1 'polypeptide(L)'
;SRQATPPTFARYTPTNPFRDGQVQALGIYVQDDMHFGPLNVLAGLRHDRVKGKAASMNNGRVTTGLDRSDGATSASLGAVYEISPLLRPYLNVSRAFRAADLRERYQSGPRSDGFYYAGSPKISPETATQIELGLKGRDERLEYTASVYRSRINDYITGMELTGQAAVAACGQVNAAACKQNLNLGHVTLTGADAGLRWQAMSDHWLRASWSMVRGENDDLNEPLFQMPADRLALGWDWRLNGQWMLDADWTLVKRQKRVATRFTRGGEDPTPGYALVDVGATWQFAPQQSVRLAVRNVGDKRYHDHLAEGLTGREL
;
A
#
# COMPACT_ATOMS: atom_id res chain seq x y z
N SER A 1 49.13 16.92 -9.80
CA SER A 1 48.38 15.82 -9.18
C SER A 1 47.53 16.38 -8.05
N ARG A 2 46.20 16.48 -8.25
CA ARG A 2 45.24 16.77 -7.19
C ARG A 2 44.98 15.48 -6.43
N GLN A 3 45.45 15.38 -5.22
CA GLN A 3 44.99 14.32 -4.30
C GLN A 3 43.53 14.56 -3.96
N ALA A 4 42.65 13.64 -4.36
CA ALA A 4 41.30 13.63 -3.90
C ALA A 4 41.25 13.29 -2.42
N THR A 5 40.78 14.23 -1.60
CA THR A 5 40.51 13.97 -0.17
C THR A 5 39.37 12.94 -0.07
N PRO A 6 39.52 11.82 0.63
CA PRO A 6 38.44 10.87 0.82
C PRO A 6 37.24 11.57 1.48
N PRO A 7 36.01 11.22 1.12
CA PRO A 7 34.84 11.77 1.78
C PRO A 7 34.88 11.41 3.26
N THR A 8 34.89 12.42 4.13
CA THR A 8 34.71 12.25 5.57
C THR A 8 33.25 11.79 5.78
N PHE A 9 33.07 10.51 6.03
CA PHE A 9 31.80 10.00 6.50
C PHE A 9 31.50 10.65 7.86
N ALA A 10 30.47 11.49 7.91
CA ALA A 10 29.98 12.01 9.17
C ALA A 10 29.67 10.82 10.07
N ARG A 11 30.20 10.83 11.28
CA ARG A 11 29.96 9.77 12.26
C ARG A 11 28.43 9.70 12.46
N TYR A 12 27.82 8.61 12.00
CA TYR A 12 26.42 8.33 12.26
C TYR A 12 26.26 8.17 13.76
N THR A 13 25.67 9.16 14.41
CA THR A 13 25.24 9.02 15.81
C THR A 13 23.87 8.34 15.76
N PRO A 14 23.78 7.07 16.20
CA PRO A 14 22.50 6.39 16.20
C PRO A 14 21.57 7.13 17.16
N THR A 15 20.60 7.85 16.62
CA THR A 15 19.49 8.39 17.41
C THR A 15 18.59 7.21 17.76
N ASN A 16 18.50 6.86 19.04
CA ASN A 16 17.52 5.89 19.51
C ASN A 16 16.18 6.61 19.73
N PRO A 17 15.29 6.62 18.72
CA PRO A 17 14.02 7.34 18.81
C PRO A 17 13.14 6.80 19.93
N PHE A 18 13.27 5.52 20.24
CA PHE A 18 12.73 4.84 21.43
C PHE A 18 13.58 3.62 21.77
N ARG A 19 13.55 3.17 23.03
CA ARG A 19 14.31 2.01 23.50
C ARG A 19 13.40 0.88 23.93
N ASP A 20 13.88 -0.35 23.72
CA ASP A 20 13.25 -1.60 24.20
C ASP A 20 11.77 -1.67 23.83
N GLY A 21 11.47 -1.29 22.57
CA GLY A 21 10.13 -1.39 22.03
C GLY A 21 9.70 -2.85 21.87
N GLN A 22 8.54 -3.21 22.42
CA GLN A 22 7.98 -4.55 22.35
C GLN A 22 6.52 -4.48 21.94
N VAL A 23 6.10 -5.43 21.10
CA VAL A 23 4.70 -5.68 20.75
C VAL A 23 4.37 -7.12 21.10
N GLN A 24 3.25 -7.30 21.79
CA GLN A 24 2.64 -8.61 22.04
C GLN A 24 1.23 -8.59 21.47
N ALA A 25 0.88 -9.57 20.68
CA ALA A 25 -0.45 -9.74 20.12
C ALA A 25 -1.00 -11.13 20.49
N LEU A 26 -2.24 -11.14 20.97
CA LEU A 26 -3.02 -12.35 21.20
C LEU A 26 -4.33 -12.21 20.45
N GLY A 27 -4.65 -13.18 19.60
CA GLY A 27 -5.90 -13.23 18.85
C GLY A 27 -6.58 -14.58 18.97
N ILE A 28 -7.89 -14.56 19.15
CA ILE A 28 -8.75 -15.75 19.03
C ILE A 28 -9.71 -15.52 17.88
N TYR A 29 -9.93 -16.57 17.07
CA TYR A 29 -10.82 -16.46 15.92
C TYR A 29 -11.63 -17.72 15.71
N VAL A 30 -12.76 -17.56 15.03
CA VAL A 30 -13.58 -18.65 14.47
C VAL A 30 -13.90 -18.29 13.03
N GLN A 31 -13.87 -19.27 12.16
CA GLN A 31 -14.22 -19.15 10.76
C GLN A 31 -15.01 -20.37 10.34
N ASP A 32 -16.04 -20.16 9.52
CA ASP A 32 -16.86 -21.20 8.95
C ASP A 32 -17.02 -21.01 7.43
N ASP A 33 -16.90 -22.08 6.69
CA ASP A 33 -17.06 -22.13 5.24
C ASP A 33 -18.25 -23.04 4.91
N MET A 34 -19.35 -22.43 4.55
CA MET A 34 -20.65 -23.05 4.37
C MET A 34 -21.00 -23.16 2.88
N HIS A 35 -21.43 -24.34 2.46
CA HIS A 35 -21.81 -24.64 1.08
C HIS A 35 -23.30 -24.96 0.98
N PHE A 36 -24.04 -24.18 0.23
CA PHE A 36 -25.49 -24.31 0.01
C PHE A 36 -25.77 -24.44 -1.50
N GLY A 37 -25.46 -25.60 -2.08
CA GLY A 37 -25.55 -25.79 -3.53
C GLY A 37 -24.62 -24.82 -4.27
N PRO A 38 -25.16 -23.89 -5.10
CA PRO A 38 -24.34 -22.92 -5.83
C PRO A 38 -23.84 -21.75 -4.97
N LEU A 39 -24.32 -21.62 -3.73
CA LEU A 39 -23.95 -20.54 -2.83
C LEU A 39 -22.87 -21.01 -1.84
N ASN A 40 -21.73 -20.34 -1.84
CA ASN A 40 -20.68 -20.51 -0.85
C ASN A 40 -20.64 -19.27 0.03
N VAL A 41 -20.67 -19.46 1.35
CA VAL A 41 -20.63 -18.37 2.34
C VAL A 41 -19.48 -18.61 3.30
N LEU A 42 -18.61 -17.62 3.42
CA LEU A 42 -17.50 -17.61 4.37
C LEU A 42 -17.78 -16.56 5.44
N ALA A 43 -17.87 -16.99 6.70
CA ALA A 43 -18.04 -16.09 7.84
C ALA A 43 -16.84 -16.20 8.78
N GLY A 44 -16.37 -15.08 9.28
CA GLY A 44 -15.25 -15.03 10.21
C GLY A 44 -15.46 -13.99 11.30
N LEU A 45 -15.05 -14.33 12.53
CA LEU A 45 -15.02 -13.45 13.68
C LEU A 45 -13.68 -13.63 14.40
N ARG A 46 -13.03 -12.51 14.72
CA ARG A 46 -11.75 -12.52 15.42
C ARG A 46 -11.73 -11.42 16.48
N HIS A 47 -11.22 -11.74 17.64
CA HIS A 47 -10.91 -10.75 18.66
C HIS A 47 -9.42 -10.73 18.95
N ASP A 48 -8.81 -9.55 18.87
CA ASP A 48 -7.39 -9.34 19.11
C ASP A 48 -7.17 -8.40 20.29
N ARG A 49 -6.08 -8.68 21.00
CA ARG A 49 -5.51 -7.79 21.99
C ARG A 49 -4.04 -7.54 21.66
N VAL A 50 -3.71 -6.27 21.42
CA VAL A 50 -2.35 -5.85 21.05
C VAL A 50 -1.81 -4.95 22.17
N LYS A 51 -0.66 -5.34 22.73
CA LYS A 51 0.05 -4.55 23.73
C LYS A 51 1.33 -4.03 23.13
N GLY A 52 1.52 -2.71 23.15
CA GLY A 52 2.76 -2.04 22.78
C GLY A 52 3.37 -1.36 23.99
N LYS A 53 4.68 -1.48 24.17
CA LYS A 53 5.43 -0.77 25.21
C LYS A 53 6.81 -0.37 24.73
N ALA A 54 7.37 0.66 25.35
CA ALA A 54 8.77 1.04 25.22
C ALA A 54 9.34 1.45 26.57
N ALA A 55 10.64 1.25 26.78
CA ALA A 55 11.29 1.67 28.01
C ALA A 55 11.48 3.19 28.06
N SER A 56 11.73 3.81 26.91
CA SER A 56 11.81 5.26 26.79
C SER A 56 11.56 5.74 25.35
N MET A 57 11.19 7.01 25.20
CA MET A 57 11.13 7.73 23.94
C MET A 57 11.77 9.13 24.06
N ASN A 58 11.89 9.86 22.96
CA ASN A 58 12.45 11.19 22.88
C ASN A 58 13.85 11.27 23.54
N ASN A 59 14.77 10.39 23.09
CA ASN A 59 16.14 10.26 23.61
C ASN A 59 16.20 10.04 25.13
N GLY A 60 15.26 9.25 25.68
CA GLY A 60 15.24 8.92 27.11
C GLY A 60 14.54 9.96 28.00
N ARG A 61 14.01 11.04 27.41
CA ARG A 61 13.33 12.10 28.20
C ARG A 61 11.95 11.69 28.72
N VAL A 62 11.29 10.75 28.05
CA VAL A 62 9.99 10.20 28.44
C VAL A 62 10.16 8.73 28.75
N THR A 63 9.84 8.32 29.99
CA THR A 63 9.99 6.96 30.51
C THR A 63 8.71 6.40 31.13
N THR A 64 7.64 7.18 31.13
CA THR A 64 6.35 6.79 31.71
C THR A 64 5.21 6.98 30.72
N GLY A 65 4.12 6.25 30.90
CA GLY A 65 2.95 6.33 30.02
C GLY A 65 3.17 5.73 28.63
N LEU A 66 4.17 4.82 28.50
CA LEU A 66 4.56 4.18 27.25
C LEU A 66 3.97 2.77 27.08
N ASP A 67 3.14 2.34 28.01
CA ASP A 67 2.38 1.09 27.89
C ASP A 67 0.99 1.37 27.31
N ARG A 68 0.64 0.63 26.26
CA ARG A 68 -0.68 0.71 25.63
C ARG A 68 -1.20 -0.69 25.33
N SER A 69 -2.48 -0.90 25.63
CA SER A 69 -3.20 -2.11 25.25
C SER A 69 -4.44 -1.72 24.48
N ASP A 70 -4.53 -2.18 23.24
CA ASP A 70 -5.67 -2.02 22.36
C ASP A 70 -6.34 -3.38 22.14
N GLY A 71 -7.66 -3.39 22.12
CA GLY A 71 -8.44 -4.57 21.80
C GLY A 71 -9.53 -4.23 20.81
N ALA A 72 -9.73 -5.09 19.82
CA ALA A 72 -10.79 -4.90 18.85
C ALA A 72 -11.28 -6.23 18.27
N THR A 73 -12.52 -6.19 17.80
CA THR A 73 -13.15 -7.31 17.10
C THR A 73 -13.22 -7.01 15.62
N SER A 74 -12.69 -7.92 14.83
CA SER A 74 -12.82 -7.97 13.37
C SER A 74 -13.87 -9.01 12.99
N ALA A 75 -14.62 -8.73 11.92
CA ALA A 75 -15.62 -9.65 11.39
C ALA A 75 -15.62 -9.58 9.86
N SER A 76 -15.91 -10.72 9.22
CA SER A 76 -16.07 -10.78 7.77
C SER A 76 -17.22 -11.70 7.39
N LEU A 77 -17.92 -11.35 6.33
CA LEU A 77 -18.94 -12.16 5.69
C LEU A 77 -18.75 -12.03 4.17
N GLY A 78 -18.39 -13.14 3.54
CA GLY A 78 -18.27 -13.25 2.10
C GLY A 78 -19.29 -14.23 1.56
N ALA A 79 -19.88 -13.93 0.41
CA ALA A 79 -20.78 -14.83 -0.31
C ALA A 79 -20.40 -14.85 -1.78
N VAL A 80 -20.29 -16.04 -2.36
CA VAL A 80 -20.08 -16.27 -3.80
C VAL A 80 -21.19 -17.15 -4.31
N TYR A 81 -21.88 -16.73 -5.37
CA TYR A 81 -22.92 -17.50 -6.01
C TYR A 81 -22.43 -18.02 -7.37
N GLU A 82 -22.37 -19.32 -7.55
CA GLU A 82 -21.92 -19.94 -8.79
C GLU A 82 -23.07 -20.15 -9.76
N ILE A 83 -23.27 -19.22 -10.71
CA ILE A 83 -24.25 -19.37 -11.79
C ILE A 83 -23.68 -20.30 -12.85
N SER A 84 -22.40 -20.14 -13.18
CA SER A 84 -21.62 -21.01 -14.06
C SER A 84 -20.13 -20.84 -13.73
N PRO A 85 -19.21 -21.68 -14.23
CA PRO A 85 -17.77 -21.51 -14.06
C PRO A 85 -17.25 -20.13 -14.46
N LEU A 86 -17.88 -19.51 -15.49
CA LEU A 86 -17.53 -18.18 -15.97
C LEU A 86 -18.37 -17.05 -15.35
N LEU A 87 -19.32 -17.34 -14.48
CA LEU A 87 -20.19 -16.32 -13.90
C LEU A 87 -20.41 -16.58 -12.41
N ARG A 88 -19.55 -16.00 -11.57
CA ARG A 88 -19.58 -16.11 -10.13
C ARG A 88 -19.55 -14.71 -9.48
N PRO A 89 -20.72 -14.05 -9.35
CA PRO A 89 -20.81 -12.83 -8.57
C PRO A 89 -20.48 -13.10 -7.09
N TYR A 90 -19.91 -12.11 -6.43
CA TYR A 90 -19.63 -12.17 -5.01
C TYR A 90 -19.84 -10.83 -4.30
N LEU A 91 -20.14 -10.94 -3.02
CA LEU A 91 -20.22 -9.83 -2.07
C LEU A 91 -19.31 -10.15 -0.90
N ASN A 92 -18.54 -9.15 -0.45
CA ASN A 92 -17.80 -9.23 0.79
C ASN A 92 -18.09 -8.00 1.65
N VAL A 93 -18.40 -8.22 2.93
CA VAL A 93 -18.52 -7.17 3.94
C VAL A 93 -17.57 -7.50 5.08
N SER A 94 -16.71 -6.58 5.44
CA SER A 94 -15.73 -6.81 6.48
C SER A 94 -15.54 -5.60 7.37
N ARG A 95 -15.21 -5.86 8.62
CA ARG A 95 -14.69 -4.89 9.58
C ARG A 95 -13.37 -5.40 10.12
N ALA A 96 -12.34 -4.57 10.02
CA ALA A 96 -11.01 -4.86 10.52
C ALA A 96 -10.50 -3.71 11.38
N PHE A 97 -9.47 -3.95 12.18
CA PHE A 97 -8.76 -2.91 12.89
C PHE A 97 -7.25 -3.02 12.66
N ARG A 98 -6.56 -1.91 12.88
CA ARG A 98 -5.09 -1.84 12.91
C ARG A 98 -4.66 -1.08 14.15
N ALA A 99 -3.94 -1.73 15.05
CA ALA A 99 -3.26 -1.02 16.14
C ALA A 99 -2.09 -0.20 15.58
N ALA A 100 -1.84 0.96 16.17
CA ALA A 100 -0.67 1.75 15.84
C ALA A 100 0.62 0.97 16.13
N ASP A 101 1.60 1.06 15.24
CA ASP A 101 2.90 0.40 15.40
C ASP A 101 3.80 1.16 16.40
N LEU A 102 4.98 0.56 16.71
CA LEU A 102 5.93 1.17 17.65
C LEU A 102 6.49 2.51 17.13
N ARG A 103 6.61 2.68 15.82
CA ARG A 103 7.11 3.93 15.23
C ARG A 103 6.06 5.03 15.31
N GLU A 104 4.81 4.71 15.00
CA GLU A 104 3.70 5.65 15.10
C GLU A 104 3.52 6.15 16.54
N ARG A 105 3.72 5.26 17.55
CA ARG A 105 3.57 5.61 18.96
C ARG A 105 4.78 6.29 19.57
N TYR A 106 5.97 5.76 19.36
CA TYR A 106 7.13 6.09 20.21
C TYR A 106 8.26 6.76 19.46
N GLN A 107 8.28 6.75 18.12
CA GLN A 107 9.36 7.38 17.39
C GLN A 107 9.37 8.89 17.58
N SER A 108 10.47 9.41 18.12
CA SER A 108 10.73 10.84 18.24
C SER A 108 12.10 11.13 17.63
N GLY A 109 12.18 12.15 16.76
CA GLY A 109 13.41 12.49 16.09
C GLY A 109 13.26 12.81 14.60
N PRO A 110 14.36 13.19 13.94
CA PRO A 110 14.33 13.51 12.51
C PRO A 110 14.08 12.27 11.65
N ARG A 111 13.36 12.47 10.51
CA ARG A 111 13.15 11.47 9.46
C ARG A 111 13.68 11.95 8.12
N SER A 112 13.76 11.04 7.15
CA SER A 112 14.25 11.31 5.79
C SER A 112 13.40 12.32 5.00
N ASP A 113 12.16 12.55 5.38
CA ASP A 113 11.27 13.56 4.79
C ASP A 113 11.55 15.00 5.27
N GLY A 114 12.62 15.20 6.06
CA GLY A 114 13.03 16.51 6.57
C GLY A 114 12.29 17.00 7.82
N PHE A 115 11.34 16.22 8.33
CA PHE A 115 10.58 16.58 9.52
C PHE A 115 11.11 15.92 10.78
N TYR A 116 10.95 16.62 11.91
CA TYR A 116 11.11 16.05 13.23
C TYR A 116 9.78 15.49 13.70
N TYR A 117 9.71 14.20 13.99
CA TYR A 117 8.51 13.54 14.48
C TYR A 117 8.48 13.54 16.01
N ALA A 118 7.33 13.88 16.57
CA ALA A 118 7.02 13.67 17.98
C ALA A 118 6.23 12.36 18.14
N GLY A 119 6.59 11.55 19.10
CA GLY A 119 5.86 10.33 19.43
C GLY A 119 4.45 10.61 19.94
N SER A 120 3.54 9.68 19.69
CA SER A 120 2.12 9.75 20.07
C SER A 120 1.68 8.48 20.80
N PRO A 121 2.08 8.29 22.09
CA PRO A 121 1.82 7.05 22.82
C PRO A 121 0.33 6.71 22.97
N LYS A 122 -0.53 7.73 22.95
CA LYS A 122 -1.99 7.60 23.18
C LYS A 122 -2.81 7.43 21.91
N ILE A 123 -2.15 7.35 20.74
CA ILE A 123 -2.84 7.19 19.45
C ILE A 123 -3.77 5.96 19.48
N SER A 124 -4.97 6.12 18.97
CA SER A 124 -6.00 5.07 18.91
C SER A 124 -5.75 4.12 17.72
N PRO A 125 -6.24 2.88 17.76
CA PRO A 125 -6.23 2.01 16.58
C PRO A 125 -7.22 2.51 15.53
N GLU A 126 -6.89 2.29 14.27
CA GLU A 126 -7.82 2.48 13.15
C GLU A 126 -8.85 1.36 13.08
N THR A 127 -10.05 1.67 12.63
CA THR A 127 -11.04 0.67 12.27
C THR A 127 -11.57 0.93 10.85
N ALA A 128 -11.53 -0.09 10.00
CA ALA A 128 -12.03 -0.04 8.64
C ALA A 128 -13.29 -0.90 8.51
N THR A 129 -14.31 -0.37 7.85
CA THR A 129 -15.48 -1.14 7.41
C THR A 129 -15.56 -1.05 5.89
N GLN A 130 -15.52 -2.21 5.22
CA GLN A 130 -15.51 -2.31 3.76
C GLN A 130 -16.68 -3.13 3.26
N ILE A 131 -17.25 -2.68 2.15
CA ILE A 131 -18.14 -3.46 1.29
C ILE A 131 -17.50 -3.58 -0.08
N GLU A 132 -17.51 -4.78 -0.64
CA GLU A 132 -16.98 -5.09 -1.96
C GLU A 132 -17.98 -5.95 -2.73
N LEU A 133 -18.22 -5.56 -3.96
CA LEU A 133 -19.01 -6.31 -4.94
C LEU A 133 -18.08 -6.68 -6.09
N GLY A 134 -18.16 -7.91 -6.53
CA GLY A 134 -17.33 -8.34 -7.62
C GLY A 134 -17.91 -9.49 -8.42
N LEU A 135 -17.21 -9.78 -9.50
CA LEU A 135 -17.50 -10.84 -10.43
C LEU A 135 -16.20 -11.58 -10.75
N LYS A 136 -16.21 -12.89 -10.74
CA LYS A 136 -15.09 -13.71 -11.15
C LYS A 136 -15.55 -14.90 -11.99
N GLY A 137 -14.70 -15.31 -12.90
CA GLY A 137 -14.97 -16.46 -13.75
C GLY A 137 -13.67 -17.12 -14.19
N ARG A 138 -13.74 -18.42 -14.39
CA ARG A 138 -12.61 -19.22 -14.87
C ARG A 138 -13.09 -20.42 -15.62
N ASP A 139 -12.48 -20.63 -16.81
CA ASP A 139 -12.49 -21.89 -17.53
C ASP A 139 -11.07 -22.26 -17.99
N GLU A 140 -10.93 -23.14 -18.96
CA GLU A 140 -9.64 -23.60 -19.47
C GLU A 140 -8.82 -22.48 -20.16
N ARG A 141 -9.49 -21.47 -20.74
CA ARG A 141 -8.87 -20.42 -21.55
C ARG A 141 -8.99 -19.05 -20.98
N LEU A 142 -9.98 -18.81 -20.11
CA LEU A 142 -10.29 -17.49 -19.59
C LEU A 142 -10.35 -17.51 -18.08
N GLU A 143 -9.64 -16.60 -17.46
CA GLU A 143 -9.76 -16.29 -16.03
C GLU A 143 -9.87 -14.78 -15.87
N TYR A 144 -10.87 -14.32 -15.13
CA TYR A 144 -11.04 -12.90 -14.86
C TYR A 144 -11.60 -12.63 -13.48
N THR A 145 -11.31 -11.44 -13.00
CA THR A 145 -11.91 -10.85 -11.81
C THR A 145 -12.20 -9.38 -12.07
N ALA A 146 -13.29 -8.88 -11.50
CA ALA A 146 -13.60 -7.46 -11.47
C ALA A 146 -14.30 -7.16 -10.17
N SER A 147 -13.92 -6.07 -9.49
CA SER A 147 -14.57 -5.65 -8.26
C SER A 147 -14.64 -4.14 -8.14
N VAL A 148 -15.60 -3.69 -7.34
CA VAL A 148 -15.70 -2.33 -6.83
C VAL A 148 -15.86 -2.40 -5.32
N TYR A 149 -15.22 -1.48 -4.61
CA TYR A 149 -15.29 -1.45 -3.16
C TYR A 149 -15.39 -0.04 -2.60
N ARG A 150 -15.95 0.04 -1.41
CA ARG A 150 -15.92 1.22 -0.57
C ARG A 150 -15.54 0.84 0.84
N SER A 151 -14.53 1.52 1.39
CA SER A 151 -14.06 1.33 2.75
C SER A 151 -14.14 2.66 3.49
N ARG A 152 -14.71 2.65 4.68
CA ARG A 152 -14.69 3.77 5.62
C ARG A 152 -13.75 3.43 6.77
N ILE A 153 -12.75 4.28 6.98
CA ILE A 153 -11.75 4.13 8.03
C ILE A 153 -11.99 5.23 9.06
N ASN A 154 -12.19 4.83 10.31
CA ASN A 154 -12.26 5.75 11.44
C ASN A 154 -10.91 5.75 12.16
N ASP A 155 -10.57 6.89 12.76
CA ASP A 155 -9.32 7.09 13.49
C ASP A 155 -8.07 6.82 12.63
N TYR A 156 -8.09 7.20 11.34
CA TYR A 156 -6.99 6.95 10.41
C TYR A 156 -5.69 7.57 10.91
N ILE A 157 -4.63 6.76 11.02
CA ILE A 157 -3.33 7.18 11.57
C ILE A 157 -2.47 7.78 10.47
N THR A 158 -2.08 9.03 10.64
CA THR A 158 -1.20 9.72 9.68
C THR A 158 -0.33 10.77 10.38
N GLY A 159 0.80 11.13 9.73
CA GLY A 159 1.73 12.15 10.21
C GLY A 159 1.24 13.55 9.86
N MET A 160 0.70 14.28 10.82
CA MET A 160 0.24 15.67 10.65
C MET A 160 1.32 16.67 11.01
N GLU A 161 1.45 17.73 10.21
CA GLU A 161 2.28 18.88 10.55
C GLU A 161 1.64 19.68 11.69
N LEU A 162 2.44 19.95 12.69
CA LEU A 162 2.08 20.83 13.78
C LEU A 162 2.67 22.23 13.59
N THR A 163 1.99 23.25 14.10
CA THR A 163 2.47 24.63 14.05
C THR A 163 2.24 25.36 15.37
N GLY A 164 2.89 26.52 15.48
CA GLY A 164 2.73 27.41 16.64
C GLY A 164 3.05 26.70 17.95
N GLN A 165 2.25 26.91 18.96
CA GLN A 165 2.45 26.36 20.30
C GLN A 165 2.40 24.84 20.33
N ALA A 166 1.56 24.19 19.48
CA ALA A 166 1.47 22.74 19.40
C ALA A 166 2.79 22.12 18.91
N ALA A 167 3.43 22.71 17.90
CA ALA A 167 4.73 22.27 17.41
C ALA A 167 5.84 22.45 18.45
N VAL A 168 5.83 23.58 19.16
CA VAL A 168 6.80 23.83 20.24
C VAL A 168 6.62 22.83 21.37
N ALA A 169 5.38 22.55 21.77
CA ALA A 169 5.07 21.60 22.83
C ALA A 169 5.49 20.16 22.48
N ALA A 170 5.25 19.74 21.22
CA ALA A 170 5.52 18.38 20.76
C ALA A 170 6.98 18.14 20.38
N CYS A 171 7.61 19.06 19.64
CA CYS A 171 8.96 18.91 19.07
C CYS A 171 10.04 19.76 19.74
N GLY A 172 9.67 20.70 20.60
CA GLY A 172 10.57 21.70 21.18
C GLY A 172 10.80 22.89 20.24
N GLN A 173 11.26 24.01 20.79
CA GLN A 173 11.44 25.28 20.07
C GLN A 173 12.31 25.15 18.81
N VAL A 174 13.40 24.37 18.90
CA VAL A 174 14.38 24.21 17.78
C VAL A 174 13.76 23.50 16.57
N ASN A 175 12.86 22.54 16.80
CA ASN A 175 12.29 21.68 15.77
C ASN A 175 10.86 22.10 15.35
N ALA A 176 10.33 23.16 15.95
CA ALA A 176 8.93 23.57 15.75
C ALA A 176 8.59 23.97 14.30
N ALA A 177 9.57 24.45 13.53
CA ALA A 177 9.38 24.85 12.14
C ALA A 177 9.11 23.69 11.19
N ALA A 178 9.56 22.47 11.54
CA ALA A 178 9.38 21.26 10.75
C ALA A 178 8.96 20.09 11.66
N CYS A 179 7.84 20.25 12.36
CA CYS A 179 7.33 19.30 13.35
C CYS A 179 6.15 18.52 12.79
N LYS A 180 6.21 17.18 12.89
CA LYS A 180 5.09 16.27 12.63
C LYS A 180 4.80 15.39 13.84
N GLN A 181 3.55 14.98 13.95
CA GLN A 181 3.12 13.98 14.92
C GLN A 181 2.12 13.03 14.26
N ASN A 182 2.24 11.72 14.55
CA ASN A 182 1.20 10.78 14.13
C ASN A 182 -0.04 11.01 15.00
N LEU A 183 -1.15 11.29 14.34
CA LEU A 183 -2.44 11.56 14.95
C LEU A 183 -3.52 10.77 14.24
N ASN A 184 -4.68 10.64 14.87
CA ASN A 184 -5.84 10.07 14.23
C ASN A 184 -6.61 11.17 13.48
N LEU A 185 -6.87 10.98 12.19
CA LEU A 185 -7.95 11.66 11.49
C LEU A 185 -9.27 10.98 11.84
N GLY A 186 -10.36 11.74 11.94
CA GLY A 186 -11.66 11.20 12.33
C GLY A 186 -12.16 10.18 11.30
N HIS A 187 -12.23 10.59 10.04
CA HIS A 187 -12.80 9.76 8.97
C HIS A 187 -12.03 9.89 7.66
N VAL A 188 -11.81 8.73 7.03
CA VAL A 188 -11.27 8.60 5.67
C VAL A 188 -12.14 7.61 4.89
N THR A 189 -12.49 7.97 3.66
CA THR A 189 -13.22 7.08 2.74
C THR A 189 -12.32 6.68 1.59
N LEU A 190 -12.20 5.37 1.34
CA LEU A 190 -11.58 4.83 0.14
C LEU A 190 -12.65 4.23 -0.76
N THR A 191 -12.63 4.56 -2.04
CA THR A 191 -13.46 3.94 -3.07
C THR A 191 -12.55 3.47 -4.19
N GLY A 192 -12.68 2.23 -4.61
CA GLY A 192 -11.83 1.68 -5.65
C GLY A 192 -12.52 0.69 -6.55
N ALA A 193 -11.83 0.37 -7.63
CA ALA A 193 -12.20 -0.66 -8.58
C ALA A 193 -10.95 -1.35 -9.11
N ASP A 194 -11.00 -2.66 -9.21
CA ASP A 194 -9.94 -3.50 -9.72
C ASP A 194 -10.49 -4.47 -10.75
N ALA A 195 -9.70 -4.75 -11.80
CA ALA A 195 -10.02 -5.76 -12.79
C ALA A 195 -8.75 -6.51 -13.20
N GLY A 196 -8.88 -7.82 -13.40
CA GLY A 196 -7.83 -8.69 -13.88
C GLY A 196 -8.36 -9.64 -14.93
N LEU A 197 -7.54 -9.91 -15.95
CA LEU A 197 -7.86 -10.82 -17.06
C LEU A 197 -6.63 -11.61 -17.45
N ARG A 198 -6.82 -12.92 -17.66
CA ARG A 198 -5.90 -13.79 -18.35
C ARG A 198 -6.67 -14.62 -19.35
N TRP A 199 -6.34 -14.48 -20.63
CA TRP A 199 -7.07 -15.12 -21.72
C TRP A 199 -6.11 -15.78 -22.71
N GLN A 200 -6.33 -17.09 -22.93
CA GLN A 200 -5.68 -17.80 -24.02
C GLN A 200 -6.46 -17.54 -25.32
N ALA A 201 -6.11 -16.46 -26.01
CA ALA A 201 -6.80 -16.03 -27.23
C ALA A 201 -6.65 -17.03 -28.39
N MET A 202 -5.48 -17.68 -28.48
CA MET A 202 -5.16 -18.78 -29.40
C MET A 202 -4.33 -19.82 -28.65
N SER A 203 -4.08 -20.98 -29.26
CA SER A 203 -3.33 -22.08 -28.63
C SER A 203 -1.94 -21.68 -28.12
N ASP A 204 -1.35 -20.68 -28.74
CA ASP A 204 0.01 -20.21 -28.53
C ASP A 204 0.09 -18.72 -28.09
N HIS A 205 -1.05 -18.04 -27.90
CA HIS A 205 -1.13 -16.65 -27.48
C HIS A 205 -1.95 -16.48 -26.21
N TRP A 206 -1.37 -15.79 -25.22
CA TRP A 206 -2.03 -15.39 -23.98
C TRP A 206 -2.02 -13.86 -23.86
N LEU A 207 -3.17 -13.33 -23.51
CA LEU A 207 -3.34 -11.93 -23.17
C LEU A 207 -3.58 -11.80 -21.67
N ARG A 208 -2.93 -10.82 -21.08
CA ARG A 208 -3.07 -10.44 -19.68
C ARG A 208 -3.47 -8.98 -19.61
N ALA A 209 -4.38 -8.65 -18.73
CA ALA A 209 -4.72 -7.28 -18.42
C ALA A 209 -4.95 -7.13 -16.92
N SER A 210 -4.51 -6.03 -16.35
CA SER A 210 -4.89 -5.63 -15.01
C SER A 210 -5.13 -4.13 -14.96
N TRP A 211 -6.18 -3.72 -14.29
CA TRP A 211 -6.53 -2.32 -14.09
C TRP A 211 -6.86 -2.09 -12.62
N SER A 212 -6.34 -0.99 -12.07
CA SER A 212 -6.62 -0.59 -10.70
C SER A 212 -6.87 0.91 -10.61
N MET A 213 -7.83 1.27 -9.78
CA MET A 213 -8.20 2.63 -9.46
C MET A 213 -8.55 2.72 -7.98
N VAL A 214 -8.01 3.70 -7.26
CA VAL A 214 -8.43 4.02 -5.90
C VAL A 214 -8.57 5.53 -5.73
N ARG A 215 -9.58 5.94 -4.97
CA ARG A 215 -9.85 7.32 -4.56
C ARG A 215 -9.95 7.35 -3.05
N GLY A 216 -9.03 8.06 -2.42
CA GLY A 216 -9.08 8.37 -1.01
C GLY A 216 -9.59 9.78 -0.79
N GLU A 217 -10.44 9.93 0.20
CA GLU A 217 -10.96 11.22 0.67
C GLU A 217 -10.65 11.36 2.16
N ASN A 218 -10.10 12.49 2.52
CA ASN A 218 -10.04 12.94 3.91
C ASN A 218 -11.35 13.66 4.20
N ASP A 219 -12.28 12.95 4.83
CA ASP A 219 -13.65 13.45 5.07
C ASP A 219 -13.66 14.65 6.05
N ASP A 220 -12.68 14.72 6.96
CA ASP A 220 -12.58 15.83 7.93
C ASP A 220 -12.18 17.15 7.28
N LEU A 221 -11.32 17.09 6.25
CA LEU A 221 -10.85 18.26 5.50
C LEU A 221 -11.60 18.47 4.18
N ASN A 222 -12.43 17.52 3.76
CA ASN A 222 -13.12 17.50 2.47
C ASN A 222 -12.15 17.75 1.29
N GLU A 223 -11.12 16.91 1.22
CA GLU A 223 -10.10 16.93 0.17
C GLU A 223 -9.59 15.52 -0.13
N PRO A 224 -8.88 15.31 -1.27
CA PRO A 224 -8.21 14.05 -1.54
C PRO A 224 -7.27 13.63 -0.41
N LEU A 225 -7.25 12.34 -0.10
CA LEU A 225 -6.31 11.78 0.85
C LEU A 225 -4.88 11.88 0.32
N PHE A 226 -3.96 12.18 1.21
CA PHE A 226 -2.53 12.30 0.91
C PHE A 226 -1.93 10.99 0.40
N GLN A 227 -1.04 11.07 -0.60
CA GLN A 227 -0.30 9.95 -1.18
C GLN A 227 -1.18 8.84 -1.78
N MET A 228 -2.21 9.20 -2.53
CA MET A 228 -3.01 8.22 -3.25
C MET A 228 -2.40 7.88 -4.62
N PRO A 229 -2.29 6.60 -4.99
CA PRO A 229 -1.71 6.21 -6.27
C PRO A 229 -2.56 6.67 -7.46
N ALA A 230 -1.93 6.82 -8.61
CA ALA A 230 -2.61 7.07 -9.87
C ALA A 230 -3.28 5.79 -10.42
N ASP A 231 -4.30 5.96 -11.27
CA ASP A 231 -4.90 4.84 -12.00
C ASP A 231 -3.85 4.16 -12.87
N ARG A 232 -3.84 2.82 -12.86
CA ARG A 232 -2.88 2.00 -13.59
C ARG A 232 -3.58 0.94 -14.43
N LEU A 233 -3.16 0.82 -15.67
CA LEU A 233 -3.49 -0.27 -16.57
C LEU A 233 -2.21 -0.97 -17.01
N ALA A 234 -2.13 -2.27 -16.81
CA ALA A 234 -1.08 -3.09 -17.36
C ALA A 234 -1.68 -4.10 -18.33
N LEU A 235 -1.08 -4.22 -19.50
CA LEU A 235 -1.44 -5.17 -20.54
C LEU A 235 -0.21 -6.04 -20.82
N GLY A 236 -0.42 -7.32 -21.01
CA GLY A 236 0.63 -8.27 -21.35
C GLY A 236 0.21 -9.18 -22.50
N TRP A 237 1.16 -9.53 -23.33
CA TRP A 237 1.00 -10.49 -24.40
C TRP A 237 2.15 -11.48 -24.35
N ASP A 238 1.83 -12.77 -24.23
CA ASP A 238 2.79 -13.86 -24.27
C ASP A 238 2.51 -14.69 -25.54
N TRP A 239 3.54 -14.97 -26.32
CA TRP A 239 3.48 -15.76 -27.52
C TRP A 239 4.47 -16.92 -27.47
N ARG A 240 3.95 -18.14 -27.48
CA ARG A 240 4.76 -19.36 -27.64
C ARG A 240 5.01 -19.59 -29.13
N LEU A 241 6.13 -19.04 -29.62
CA LEU A 241 6.49 -19.13 -31.03
C LEU A 241 6.68 -20.58 -31.50
N ASN A 242 7.27 -21.44 -30.64
CA ASN A 242 7.40 -22.87 -30.80
C ASN A 242 7.72 -23.57 -29.45
N GLY A 243 8.11 -24.84 -29.47
CA GLY A 243 8.44 -25.59 -28.26
C GLY A 243 9.63 -25.08 -27.44
N GLN A 244 10.46 -24.22 -28.03
CA GLN A 244 11.68 -23.71 -27.40
C GLN A 244 11.64 -22.21 -27.12
N TRP A 245 10.83 -21.42 -27.83
CA TRP A 245 10.84 -19.98 -27.78
C TRP A 245 9.49 -19.43 -27.29
N MET A 246 9.56 -18.55 -26.32
CA MET A 246 8.46 -17.71 -25.87
C MET A 246 8.87 -16.25 -25.93
N LEU A 247 8.04 -15.42 -26.54
CA LEU A 247 8.17 -13.97 -26.59
C LEU A 247 7.12 -13.34 -25.68
N ASP A 248 7.46 -12.24 -25.05
CA ASP A 248 6.55 -11.47 -24.22
C ASP A 248 6.70 -9.96 -24.45
N ALA A 249 5.57 -9.26 -24.33
CA ALA A 249 5.52 -7.81 -24.34
C ALA A 249 4.55 -7.32 -23.28
N ASP A 250 4.98 -6.34 -22.50
CA ASP A 250 4.21 -5.72 -21.44
C ASP A 250 4.10 -4.21 -21.66
N TRP A 251 2.89 -3.67 -21.50
CA TRP A 251 2.60 -2.24 -21.51
C TRP A 251 2.09 -1.82 -20.16
N THR A 252 2.70 -0.80 -19.57
CA THR A 252 2.23 -0.16 -18.36
C THR A 252 1.79 1.26 -18.68
N LEU A 253 0.54 1.58 -18.38
CA LEU A 253 -0.06 2.89 -18.58
C LEU A 253 -0.48 3.44 -17.22
N VAL A 254 0.11 4.55 -16.80
CA VAL A 254 -0.19 5.22 -15.55
C VAL A 254 -0.76 6.59 -15.85
N LYS A 255 -1.95 6.86 -15.32
CA LYS A 255 -2.64 8.11 -15.51
C LYS A 255 -1.96 9.23 -14.70
N ARG A 256 -2.07 10.46 -15.17
CA ARG A 256 -1.66 11.63 -14.38
C ARG A 256 -2.41 11.66 -13.04
N GLN A 257 -1.69 11.79 -11.92
CA GLN A 257 -2.29 12.04 -10.62
C GLN A 257 -2.47 13.55 -10.43
N LYS A 258 -3.74 13.95 -10.33
CA LYS A 258 -4.13 15.35 -10.10
C LYS A 258 -4.81 15.56 -8.75
N ARG A 259 -5.24 14.44 -8.12
CA ARG A 259 -5.96 14.46 -6.85
C ARG A 259 -4.93 14.38 -5.74
N VAL A 260 -4.52 15.54 -5.27
CA VAL A 260 -3.48 15.72 -4.24
C VAL A 260 -4.06 16.45 -3.04
N ALA A 261 -3.55 16.15 -1.87
CA ALA A 261 -3.90 16.84 -0.64
C ALA A 261 -3.24 18.24 -0.63
N THR A 262 -4.02 19.27 -0.33
CA THR A 262 -3.53 20.65 -0.33
C THR A 262 -3.55 21.26 1.06
N ARG A 263 -4.61 21.06 1.82
CA ARG A 263 -4.75 21.57 3.19
C ARG A 263 -3.93 20.75 4.18
N PHE A 264 -4.03 19.42 4.08
CA PHE A 264 -3.31 18.50 4.94
C PHE A 264 -1.80 18.67 4.82
N THR A 265 -1.28 18.83 3.60
CA THR A 265 0.15 18.97 3.30
C THR A 265 0.62 20.41 3.19
N ARG A 266 -0.28 21.39 3.32
CA ARG A 266 -0.01 22.82 3.07
C ARG A 266 0.65 23.10 1.71
N GLY A 267 0.21 22.36 0.69
CA GLY A 267 0.77 22.44 -0.65
C GLY A 267 2.05 21.61 -0.86
N GLY A 268 2.39 20.71 0.07
CA GLY A 268 3.58 19.84 -0.03
C GLY A 268 3.39 18.59 -0.91
N GLU A 269 2.22 18.38 -1.52
CA GLU A 269 1.99 17.29 -2.47
C GLU A 269 1.70 17.84 -3.86
N ASP A 270 2.57 17.52 -4.82
CA ASP A 270 2.45 17.98 -6.20
C ASP A 270 1.79 16.93 -7.10
N PRO A 271 0.97 17.37 -8.08
CA PRO A 271 0.48 16.48 -9.13
C PRO A 271 1.64 15.87 -9.94
N THR A 272 1.54 14.59 -10.27
CA THR A 272 2.53 13.91 -11.10
C THR A 272 2.02 13.62 -12.51
N PRO A 273 2.86 13.74 -13.55
CA PRO A 273 2.47 13.42 -14.91
C PRO A 273 2.20 11.92 -15.07
N GLY A 274 1.30 11.55 -15.98
CA GLY A 274 1.15 10.17 -16.40
C GLY A 274 2.29 9.72 -17.31
N TYR A 275 2.43 8.41 -17.44
CA TYR A 275 3.46 7.81 -18.29
C TYR A 275 2.99 6.48 -18.88
N ALA A 276 3.70 6.05 -19.94
CA ALA A 276 3.55 4.75 -20.55
C ALA A 276 4.93 4.09 -20.68
N LEU A 277 5.01 2.81 -20.37
CA LEU A 277 6.22 1.99 -20.49
C LEU A 277 5.92 0.79 -21.37
N VAL A 278 6.94 0.32 -22.06
CA VAL A 278 6.91 -0.91 -22.86
C VAL A 278 8.13 -1.74 -22.50
N ASP A 279 7.88 -2.99 -22.12
CA ASP A 279 8.90 -3.99 -21.85
C ASP A 279 8.74 -5.13 -22.83
N VAL A 280 9.84 -5.71 -23.29
CA VAL A 280 9.82 -6.88 -24.18
C VAL A 280 10.81 -7.93 -23.69
N GLY A 281 10.46 -9.19 -23.89
CA GLY A 281 11.29 -10.30 -23.47
C GLY A 281 11.26 -11.47 -24.46
N ALA A 282 12.30 -12.28 -24.41
CA ALA A 282 12.38 -13.54 -25.10
C ALA A 282 12.96 -14.60 -24.16
N THR A 283 12.30 -15.73 -24.06
CA THR A 283 12.76 -16.90 -23.30
C THR A 283 13.08 -18.02 -24.27
N TRP A 284 14.31 -18.53 -24.17
CA TRP A 284 14.75 -19.71 -24.91
C TRP A 284 14.96 -20.89 -23.98
N GLN A 285 14.17 -21.93 -24.19
CA GLN A 285 14.30 -23.21 -23.49
C GLN A 285 15.15 -24.16 -24.35
N PHE A 286 16.43 -24.24 -24.02
CA PHE A 286 17.39 -25.03 -24.84
C PHE A 286 17.48 -26.50 -24.35
N ALA A 287 16.94 -26.81 -23.16
CA ALA A 287 16.85 -28.17 -22.65
C ALA A 287 15.56 -28.30 -21.78
N PRO A 288 15.07 -29.52 -21.47
CA PRO A 288 13.79 -29.72 -20.77
C PRO A 288 13.60 -28.95 -19.46
N GLN A 289 14.69 -28.65 -18.74
CA GLN A 289 14.66 -27.92 -17.47
C GLN A 289 15.60 -26.72 -17.43
N GLN A 290 16.08 -26.28 -18.60
CA GLN A 290 17.03 -25.19 -18.70
C GLN A 290 16.55 -24.13 -19.69
N SER A 291 16.52 -22.89 -19.23
CA SER A 291 16.13 -21.75 -20.07
C SER A 291 17.00 -20.54 -19.79
N VAL A 292 17.08 -19.67 -20.76
CA VAL A 292 17.65 -18.33 -20.66
C VAL A 292 16.58 -17.34 -21.05
N ARG A 293 16.40 -16.29 -20.25
CA ARG A 293 15.54 -15.16 -20.58
C ARG A 293 16.36 -13.90 -20.73
N LEU A 294 16.13 -13.19 -21.84
CA LEU A 294 16.61 -11.84 -22.08
C LEU A 294 15.41 -10.91 -22.10
N ALA A 295 15.52 -9.75 -21.46
CA ALA A 295 14.47 -8.76 -21.46
C ALA A 295 15.05 -7.34 -21.55
N VAL A 296 14.36 -6.47 -22.27
CA VAL A 296 14.62 -5.04 -22.30
C VAL A 296 13.43 -4.34 -21.65
N ARG A 297 13.67 -3.67 -20.55
CA ARG A 297 12.65 -2.88 -19.87
C ARG A 297 12.71 -1.44 -20.33
N ASN A 298 11.53 -0.78 -20.29
CA ASN A 298 11.40 0.61 -20.68
C ASN A 298 12.06 0.88 -22.05
N VAL A 299 11.64 0.11 -23.08
CA VAL A 299 12.19 0.16 -24.44
C VAL A 299 12.24 1.58 -25.01
N GLY A 300 11.26 2.41 -24.66
CA GLY A 300 11.16 3.81 -25.07
C GLY A 300 12.08 4.76 -24.33
N ASP A 301 12.91 4.29 -23.40
CA ASP A 301 13.81 5.10 -22.56
C ASP A 301 13.09 6.28 -21.90
N LYS A 302 11.84 6.02 -21.47
CA LYS A 302 10.99 7.05 -20.86
C LYS A 302 11.49 7.39 -19.47
N ARG A 303 11.77 8.68 -19.22
CA ARG A 303 11.93 9.19 -17.85
C ARG A 303 10.56 9.38 -17.25
N TYR A 304 10.34 8.84 -16.06
CA TYR A 304 9.07 8.92 -15.36
C TYR A 304 9.26 9.04 -13.85
N HIS A 305 8.21 9.45 -13.21
CA HIS A 305 8.13 9.55 -11.75
C HIS A 305 6.80 8.94 -11.31
N ASP A 306 6.87 7.94 -10.47
CA ASP A 306 5.66 7.40 -9.84
C ASP A 306 5.26 8.29 -8.66
N HIS A 307 3.96 8.52 -8.48
CA HIS A 307 3.46 9.44 -7.46
C HIS A 307 3.90 9.09 -6.04
N LEU A 308 4.11 7.80 -5.76
CA LEU A 308 4.50 7.29 -4.43
C LEU A 308 5.98 6.93 -4.30
N ALA A 309 6.79 7.18 -5.32
CA ALA A 309 8.19 6.80 -5.35
C ALA A 309 9.09 7.95 -5.82
N GLU A 310 10.36 7.85 -5.48
CA GLU A 310 11.39 8.72 -6.05
C GLU A 310 11.48 8.53 -7.58
N GLY A 311 12.02 9.53 -8.28
CA GLY A 311 12.12 9.50 -9.72
C GLY A 311 12.90 8.30 -10.23
N LEU A 312 12.27 7.52 -11.11
CA LEU A 312 12.85 6.37 -11.80
C LEU A 312 13.19 6.74 -13.23
N THR A 313 14.36 6.37 -13.69
CA THR A 313 14.87 6.80 -15.00
C THR A 313 15.59 5.68 -15.72
N GLY A 314 15.47 5.71 -17.06
CA GLY A 314 16.32 4.94 -17.93
C GLY A 314 15.77 3.58 -18.35
N ARG A 315 16.48 2.99 -19.31
CA ARG A 315 16.24 1.64 -19.81
C ARG A 315 17.02 0.64 -18.96
N GLU A 316 16.38 -0.48 -18.62
CA GLU A 316 17.00 -1.61 -17.92
C GLU A 316 17.10 -2.82 -18.85
N LEU A 317 18.23 -3.52 -18.82
CA LEU A 317 18.52 -4.74 -19.57
C LEU A 317 18.43 -5.98 -18.67
#